data_7b159d873803966d0cb01bd19f24328a
#
_entry.id   7b159d873803966d0cb01bd19f24328a
#
_cell.length_a   1.000
_cell.length_b   1.000
_cell.length_c   1.000
_cell.angle_alpha   90.00
_cell.angle_beta   90.00
_cell.angle_gamma   90.00
#
_symmetry.space_group_name_H-M   'P 1'
#
loop_
_entity.id
_entity.type
_entity.pdbx_description
1 polymer ?
#
loop_
_entity_poly.entity_id
_entity_poly.type
_entity_poly.pdbx_seq_one_letter_code
_entity_poly.pdbx_strand_id
1 'polypeptide(L)'
;NGGCEDCPMENVSWKNAQEFIGRLNAMTGKTFRLPTEAEWEYAARGGHKSKHYKYSGSNQVSEVAWHVGNSSGGQYGEAGTTRPVGLKKSNELGLYDMSGNVWEWCGDLYTKEYKQGGKSIHPGWPFEGTYLFFRRILRGGSWGGTAKGCRVSYIDYDIENYSDEYGGFRLVMEPESIK
;
A
#
# COMPACT_ATOMS: atom_id res chain seq x y z
N ASN A 1 15.31 6.69 -5.22
CA ASN A 1 15.14 7.75 -4.21
C ASN A 1 16.31 8.71 -4.02
N GLY A 2 17.31 8.74 -4.92
CA GLY A 2 18.34 9.81 -4.95
C GLY A 2 18.99 10.21 -3.61
N GLY A 3 19.04 9.31 -2.60
CA GLY A 3 19.62 9.57 -1.29
C GLY A 3 18.65 9.96 -0.16
N CYS A 4 17.35 9.81 -0.34
CA CYS A 4 16.39 9.98 0.75
C CYS A 4 16.28 8.69 1.58
N GLU A 5 16.98 8.63 2.71
CA GLU A 5 16.99 7.44 3.60
C GLU A 5 15.66 7.21 4.30
N ASP A 6 14.90 8.27 4.59
CA ASP A 6 13.60 8.22 5.26
C ASP A 6 12.41 8.11 4.29
N CYS A 7 12.65 8.03 2.97
CA CYS A 7 11.59 7.85 1.98
C CYS A 7 11.17 6.38 1.88
N PRO A 8 9.91 6.11 1.48
CA PRO A 8 9.49 4.74 1.28
C PRO A 8 10.30 4.07 0.17
N MET A 9 10.50 2.75 0.27
CA MET A 9 11.04 1.97 -0.83
C MET A 9 10.07 2.07 -2.02
N GLU A 10 10.62 2.35 -3.20
CA GLU A 10 9.88 2.42 -4.46
C GLU A 10 10.56 1.57 -5.54
N ASN A 11 10.00 1.50 -6.73
CA ASN A 11 10.52 0.65 -7.82
C ASN A 11 10.61 -0.84 -7.44
N VAL A 12 9.66 -1.32 -6.66
CA VAL A 12 9.60 -2.72 -6.22
C VAL A 12 8.34 -3.40 -6.76
N SER A 13 8.54 -4.55 -7.39
CA SER A 13 7.43 -5.42 -7.80
C SER A 13 6.91 -6.22 -6.60
N TRP A 14 5.72 -6.81 -6.76
CA TRP A 14 5.19 -7.74 -5.77
C TRP A 14 6.15 -8.90 -5.49
N LYS A 15 6.80 -9.42 -6.54
CA LYS A 15 7.82 -10.49 -6.40
C LYS A 15 9.04 -10.03 -5.62
N ASN A 16 9.54 -8.82 -5.88
CA ASN A 16 10.65 -8.27 -5.10
C ASN A 16 10.29 -8.12 -3.62
N ALA A 17 9.05 -7.66 -3.32
CA ALA A 17 8.57 -7.58 -1.95
C ALA A 17 8.52 -8.96 -1.28
N GLN A 18 8.05 -10.01 -1.97
CA GLN A 18 8.04 -11.38 -1.44
C GLN A 18 9.46 -11.92 -1.19
N GLU A 19 10.40 -11.65 -2.09
CA GLU A 19 11.79 -12.05 -1.92
C GLU A 19 12.42 -11.35 -0.71
N PHE A 20 12.19 -10.05 -0.55
CA PHE A 20 12.62 -9.29 0.63
C PHE A 20 12.04 -9.89 1.91
N ILE A 21 10.74 -10.18 1.94
CA ILE A 21 10.06 -10.79 3.09
C ILE A 21 10.68 -12.13 3.45
N GLY A 22 10.94 -12.99 2.45
CA GLY A 22 11.57 -14.29 2.70
C GLY A 22 12.95 -14.15 3.38
N ARG A 23 13.76 -13.20 2.91
CA ARG A 23 15.07 -12.90 3.53
C ARG A 23 14.92 -12.33 4.94
N LEU A 24 13.99 -11.41 5.15
CA LEU A 24 13.72 -10.81 6.45
C LEU A 24 13.29 -11.87 7.48
N ASN A 25 12.40 -12.78 7.09
CA ASN A 25 11.93 -13.88 7.93
C ASN A 25 13.09 -14.82 8.31
N ALA A 26 13.93 -15.17 7.33
CA ALA A 26 15.11 -16.01 7.58
C ALA A 26 16.11 -15.35 8.54
N MET A 27 16.30 -14.03 8.41
CA MET A 27 17.25 -13.28 9.26
C MET A 27 16.74 -13.07 10.68
N THR A 28 15.43 -12.88 10.86
CA THR A 28 14.86 -12.47 12.15
C THR A 28 14.22 -13.61 12.93
N GLY A 29 13.92 -14.73 12.28
CA GLY A 29 13.10 -15.82 12.84
C GLY A 29 11.64 -15.44 13.08
N LYS A 30 11.22 -14.24 12.64
CA LYS A 30 9.84 -13.75 12.74
C LYS A 30 9.07 -14.01 11.45
N THR A 31 7.75 -13.95 11.51
CA THR A 31 6.89 -14.12 10.35
C THR A 31 6.34 -12.75 9.92
N PHE A 32 6.92 -12.21 8.84
CA PHE A 32 6.42 -11.04 8.16
C PHE A 32 5.73 -11.45 6.85
N ARG A 33 4.75 -10.69 6.44
CA ARG A 33 4.06 -10.84 5.15
C ARG A 33 3.50 -9.51 4.66
N LEU A 34 3.06 -9.46 3.42
CA LEU A 34 2.19 -8.38 2.96
C LEU A 34 0.83 -8.47 3.69
N PRO A 35 0.18 -7.33 3.95
CA PRO A 35 -1.20 -7.33 4.43
C PRO A 35 -2.11 -7.98 3.38
N THR A 36 -3.18 -8.62 3.82
CA THR A 36 -4.33 -8.82 2.95
C THR A 36 -4.98 -7.45 2.67
N GLU A 37 -5.72 -7.36 1.58
CA GLU A 37 -6.42 -6.13 1.24
C GLU A 37 -7.40 -5.71 2.34
N ALA A 38 -8.12 -6.68 2.92
CA ALA A 38 -9.05 -6.45 4.02
C ALA A 38 -8.35 -5.92 5.28
N GLU A 39 -7.17 -6.46 5.64
CA GLU A 39 -6.35 -5.97 6.74
C GLU A 39 -5.87 -4.54 6.48
N TRP A 40 -5.42 -4.29 5.24
CA TRP A 40 -4.96 -2.98 4.83
C TRP A 40 -6.08 -1.94 4.96
N GLU A 41 -7.27 -2.22 4.40
CA GLU A 41 -8.42 -1.31 4.46
C GLU A 41 -8.90 -1.11 5.90
N TYR A 42 -8.98 -2.18 6.70
CA TYR A 42 -9.34 -2.08 8.12
C TYR A 42 -8.38 -1.16 8.87
N ALA A 43 -7.09 -1.31 8.67
CA ALA A 43 -6.06 -0.49 9.29
C ALA A 43 -6.13 0.97 8.80
N ALA A 44 -6.30 1.19 7.48
CA ALA A 44 -6.43 2.52 6.89
C ALA A 44 -7.65 3.28 7.40
N ARG A 45 -8.75 2.59 7.66
CA ARG A 45 -9.98 3.18 8.23
C ARG A 45 -9.90 3.48 9.72
N GLY A 46 -8.79 3.17 10.40
CA GLY A 46 -8.62 3.38 11.84
C GLY A 46 -9.12 2.22 12.71
N GLY A 47 -9.38 1.05 12.11
CA GLY A 47 -9.79 -0.16 12.83
C GLY A 47 -11.05 0.06 13.69
N HIS A 48 -11.01 -0.43 14.92
CA HIS A 48 -12.09 -0.25 15.90
C HIS A 48 -12.27 1.20 16.40
N LYS A 49 -11.32 2.12 16.08
CA LYS A 49 -11.40 3.55 16.38
C LYS A 49 -11.86 4.39 15.18
N SER A 50 -12.34 3.74 14.11
CA SER A 50 -12.70 4.38 12.85
C SER A 50 -13.69 5.54 13.06
N LYS A 51 -13.41 6.67 12.42
CA LYS A 51 -14.29 7.84 12.34
C LYS A 51 -14.96 7.95 10.95
N HIS A 52 -14.85 6.90 10.14
CA HIS A 52 -15.44 6.82 8.80
C HIS A 52 -14.96 7.93 7.86
N TYR A 53 -13.71 8.34 7.99
CA TYR A 53 -13.12 9.32 7.11
C TYR A 53 -12.92 8.76 5.69
N LYS A 54 -12.92 9.67 4.73
CA LYS A 54 -12.70 9.38 3.32
C LYS A 54 -11.27 8.95 3.00
N TYR A 55 -10.32 9.54 3.73
CA TYR A 55 -8.89 9.23 3.70
C TYR A 55 -8.45 8.72 5.08
N SER A 56 -7.31 8.12 5.18
CA SER A 56 -6.81 7.56 6.43
C SER A 56 -6.49 8.69 7.43
N GLY A 57 -7.37 8.90 8.40
CA GLY A 57 -7.23 9.90 9.47
C GLY A 57 -7.88 11.27 9.21
N SER A 58 -8.46 11.54 8.02
CA SER A 58 -9.16 12.81 7.73
C SER A 58 -10.08 12.74 6.50
N ASN A 59 -10.99 13.71 6.40
CA ASN A 59 -11.73 14.01 5.17
C ASN A 59 -10.98 14.98 4.24
N GLN A 60 -9.91 15.59 4.71
CA GLN A 60 -9.05 16.51 3.97
C GLN A 60 -7.80 15.79 3.49
N VAL A 61 -7.70 15.53 2.18
CA VAL A 61 -6.58 14.77 1.60
C VAL A 61 -5.22 15.38 1.91
N SER A 62 -5.10 16.69 1.91
CA SER A 62 -3.85 17.41 2.14
C SER A 62 -3.26 17.23 3.55
N GLU A 63 -4.10 16.88 4.53
CA GLU A 63 -3.64 16.62 5.91
C GLU A 63 -2.93 15.28 6.06
N VAL A 64 -3.30 14.29 5.25
CA VAL A 64 -2.94 12.87 5.45
C VAL A 64 -2.23 12.22 4.28
N ALA A 65 -2.16 12.89 3.11
CA ALA A 65 -1.63 12.28 1.90
C ALA A 65 -0.65 13.20 1.15
N TRP A 66 0.40 12.59 0.61
CA TRP A 66 1.18 13.15 -0.48
C TRP A 66 0.59 12.64 -1.81
N HIS A 67 0.16 13.55 -2.67
CA HIS A 67 -0.47 13.27 -3.97
C HIS A 67 -0.07 14.33 -4.99
N VAL A 68 -0.41 14.19 -6.25
CA VAL A 68 0.00 15.10 -7.32
C VAL A 68 -0.26 16.59 -7.02
N GLY A 69 -1.27 16.89 -6.22
CA GLY A 69 -1.61 18.27 -5.86
C GLY A 69 -0.71 18.92 -4.80
N ASN A 70 0.15 18.14 -4.11
CA ASN A 70 1.01 18.65 -3.03
C ASN A 70 2.37 17.96 -2.90
N SER A 71 2.69 17.00 -3.77
CA SER A 71 3.99 16.33 -3.81
C SER A 71 5.02 17.08 -4.64
N SER A 72 4.58 17.92 -5.60
CA SER A 72 5.42 18.82 -6.39
C SER A 72 5.80 20.05 -5.57
N GLY A 73 7.05 20.47 -5.62
CA GLY A 73 7.44 21.70 -4.99
C GLY A 73 8.67 21.58 -4.10
N GLY A 74 9.78 21.26 -4.69
CA GLY A 74 11.04 21.89 -4.31
C GLY A 74 10.98 23.38 -4.70
N GLN A 75 11.89 24.17 -4.18
CA GLN A 75 12.00 25.63 -4.39
C GLN A 75 12.09 26.06 -5.88
N TYR A 76 12.12 25.10 -6.82
CA TYR A 76 12.33 25.29 -8.26
C TYR A 76 11.35 24.53 -9.16
N GLY A 77 10.17 24.11 -8.65
CA GLY A 77 9.16 23.46 -9.49
C GLY A 77 9.53 22.06 -9.97
N GLU A 78 10.32 21.35 -9.20
CA GLU A 78 10.72 19.98 -9.49
C GLU A 78 9.50 19.05 -9.60
N ALA A 79 9.60 18.05 -10.49
CA ALA A 79 8.61 17.00 -10.60
C ALA A 79 8.32 16.39 -9.22
N GLY A 80 7.09 15.99 -8.97
CA GLY A 80 6.72 15.30 -7.74
C GLY A 80 7.60 14.08 -7.50
N THR A 81 7.79 13.73 -6.25
CA THR A 81 8.55 12.55 -5.83
C THR A 81 8.01 12.04 -4.49
N THR A 82 8.43 10.86 -4.08
CA THR A 82 8.21 10.36 -2.72
C THR A 82 8.72 11.34 -1.67
N ARG A 83 8.08 11.34 -0.51
CA ARG A 83 8.44 12.18 0.63
C ARG A 83 8.85 11.30 1.81
N PRO A 84 9.68 11.81 2.73
CA PRO A 84 9.97 11.11 3.96
C PRO A 84 8.69 10.66 4.68
N VAL A 85 8.71 9.45 5.21
CA VAL A 85 7.55 8.86 5.88
C VAL A 85 7.19 9.61 7.16
N GLY A 86 5.91 9.57 7.55
CA GLY A 86 5.44 10.11 8.83
C GLY A 86 5.31 11.62 8.90
N LEU A 87 5.45 12.36 7.79
CA LEU A 87 5.33 13.83 7.78
C LEU A 87 3.89 14.34 7.75
N LYS A 88 2.94 13.50 7.37
CA LYS A 88 1.51 13.82 7.39
C LYS A 88 0.88 13.32 8.70
N LYS A 89 -0.37 13.69 8.92
CA LYS A 89 -1.13 13.24 10.08
C LYS A 89 -1.39 11.73 10.02
N SER A 90 -1.17 11.03 11.14
CA SER A 90 -1.53 9.63 11.30
C SER A 90 -3.05 9.43 11.39
N ASN A 91 -3.49 8.21 11.18
CA ASN A 91 -4.86 7.81 11.46
C ASN A 91 -5.09 7.49 12.95
N GLU A 92 -6.28 7.01 13.30
CA GLU A 92 -6.71 6.71 14.67
C GLU A 92 -5.94 5.57 15.35
N LEU A 93 -5.23 4.74 14.55
CA LEU A 93 -4.33 3.70 15.05
C LEU A 93 -2.87 4.16 15.13
N GLY A 94 -2.56 5.42 14.78
CA GLY A 94 -1.20 5.93 14.72
C GLY A 94 -0.42 5.53 13.47
N LEU A 95 -1.11 5.04 12.43
CA LEU A 95 -0.49 4.66 11.16
C LEU A 95 -0.38 5.87 10.24
N TYR A 96 0.80 6.01 9.61
CA TYR A 96 1.12 7.08 8.68
C TYR A 96 1.09 6.57 7.24
N ASP A 97 0.91 7.50 6.31
CA ASP A 97 1.03 7.30 4.86
C ASP A 97 0.14 6.17 4.29
N MET A 98 -0.95 5.82 5.01
CA MET A 98 -2.00 4.94 4.52
C MET A 98 -2.86 5.60 3.41
N SER A 99 -2.59 6.86 3.11
CA SER A 99 -3.15 7.63 2.00
C SER A 99 -2.01 8.41 1.35
N GLY A 100 -1.73 8.16 0.06
CA GLY A 100 -0.69 8.81 -0.72
C GLY A 100 0.73 8.28 -0.46
N ASN A 101 1.72 9.02 -0.87
CA ASN A 101 3.13 8.71 -0.92
C ASN A 101 3.44 7.62 -1.95
N VAL A 102 3.28 6.34 -1.65
CA VAL A 102 3.40 5.24 -2.62
C VAL A 102 2.18 4.32 -2.55
N TRP A 103 1.83 3.71 -3.69
CA TRP A 103 0.94 2.56 -3.72
C TRP A 103 1.54 1.41 -2.93
N GLU A 104 0.72 0.64 -2.25
CA GLU A 104 1.18 -0.46 -1.42
C GLU A 104 0.62 -1.80 -1.87
N TRP A 105 1.53 -2.73 -2.19
CA TRP A 105 1.18 -4.09 -2.55
C TRP A 105 0.48 -4.82 -1.41
N CYS A 106 -0.64 -5.50 -1.74
CA CYS A 106 -1.31 -6.48 -0.88
C CYS A 106 -1.03 -7.91 -1.33
N GLY A 107 -1.27 -8.87 -0.44
CA GLY A 107 -1.09 -10.30 -0.73
C GLY A 107 -2.09 -10.87 -1.73
N ASP A 108 -3.25 -10.22 -1.88
CA ASP A 108 -4.39 -10.74 -2.62
C ASP A 108 -4.24 -10.63 -4.12
N LEU A 109 -4.79 -11.61 -4.82
CA LEU A 109 -5.02 -11.55 -6.26
C LEU A 109 -6.20 -10.63 -6.56
N TYR A 110 -6.05 -9.82 -7.60
CA TYR A 110 -7.16 -9.06 -8.15
C TYR A 110 -7.98 -9.96 -9.09
N THR A 111 -9.27 -10.14 -8.79
CA THR A 111 -10.22 -10.88 -9.62
C THR A 111 -11.38 -9.99 -10.06
N LYS A 112 -12.11 -10.39 -11.11
CA LYS A 112 -13.30 -9.63 -11.57
C LYS A 112 -14.40 -9.56 -10.50
N GLU A 113 -14.53 -10.61 -9.69
CA GLU A 113 -15.50 -10.68 -8.60
C GLU A 113 -15.16 -9.70 -7.48
N TYR A 114 -13.89 -9.39 -7.27
CA TYR A 114 -13.43 -8.38 -6.34
C TYR A 114 -14.03 -7.00 -6.66
N LYS A 115 -14.12 -6.65 -7.96
CA LYS A 115 -14.71 -5.39 -8.45
C LYS A 115 -16.21 -5.25 -8.14
N GLN A 116 -16.92 -6.35 -7.84
CA GLN A 116 -18.35 -6.40 -7.56
C GLN A 116 -18.67 -6.48 -6.05
N GLY A 117 -17.69 -6.27 -5.16
CA GLY A 117 -17.89 -6.35 -3.71
C GLY A 117 -17.95 -7.79 -3.18
N GLY A 118 -17.45 -8.76 -3.95
CA GLY A 118 -17.30 -10.15 -3.53
C GLY A 118 -16.21 -10.29 -2.46
N LYS A 119 -16.37 -11.29 -1.59
CA LYS A 119 -15.36 -11.62 -0.57
C LYS A 119 -14.05 -12.02 -1.23
N SER A 120 -12.94 -11.54 -0.66
CA SER A 120 -11.59 -11.96 -1.04
C SER A 120 -11.50 -13.49 -1.19
N ILE A 121 -11.13 -13.95 -2.37
CA ILE A 121 -10.86 -15.38 -2.58
C ILE A 121 -9.45 -15.63 -2.08
N HIS A 122 -9.32 -16.57 -1.17
CA HIS A 122 -8.06 -16.99 -0.53
C HIS A 122 -6.90 -17.14 -1.53
N PRO A 123 -5.67 -16.75 -1.15
CA PRO A 123 -4.48 -17.04 -1.94
C PRO A 123 -4.31 -18.57 -2.03
N GLY A 124 -4.52 -19.13 -3.21
CA GLY A 124 -4.35 -20.57 -3.43
C GLY A 124 -5.29 -21.22 -4.44
N TRP A 125 -6.24 -20.47 -4.98
CA TRP A 125 -7.15 -21.05 -5.97
C TRP A 125 -6.54 -21.01 -7.39
N PRO A 126 -6.46 -22.15 -8.11
CA PRO A 126 -5.99 -22.17 -9.49
C PRO A 126 -7.06 -21.53 -10.39
N PHE A 127 -6.68 -20.48 -11.10
CA PHE A 127 -7.51 -19.89 -12.15
C PHE A 127 -7.41 -20.74 -13.42
N GLU A 128 -8.50 -21.35 -13.84
CA GLU A 128 -8.64 -21.89 -15.19
C GLU A 128 -8.88 -20.72 -16.15
N GLY A 129 -7.82 -20.25 -16.81
CA GLY A 129 -7.91 -19.23 -17.84
C GLY A 129 -6.53 -18.74 -18.27
N THR A 130 -6.31 -18.61 -19.56
CA THR A 130 -5.09 -18.23 -20.27
C THR A 130 -4.61 -16.79 -19.97
N TYR A 131 -4.47 -16.40 -18.70
CA TYR A 131 -3.82 -15.15 -18.33
C TYR A 131 -2.41 -15.44 -17.86
N LEU A 132 -1.44 -15.09 -18.69
CA LEU A 132 0.01 -15.26 -18.44
C LEU A 132 0.54 -14.42 -17.27
N PHE A 133 -0.28 -13.56 -16.66
CA PHE A 133 0.14 -12.66 -15.58
C PHE A 133 -0.93 -12.57 -14.49
N PHE A 134 -0.53 -12.88 -13.26
CA PHE A 134 -1.34 -12.62 -12.09
C PHE A 134 -1.29 -11.12 -11.76
N ARG A 135 -2.46 -10.55 -11.44
CA ARG A 135 -2.57 -9.18 -10.95
C ARG A 135 -2.73 -9.18 -9.46
N ARG A 136 -2.01 -8.30 -8.80
CA ARG A 136 -2.03 -8.10 -7.35
C ARG A 136 -2.67 -6.77 -7.01
N ILE A 137 -3.32 -6.71 -5.86
CA ILE A 137 -3.99 -5.51 -5.38
C ILE A 137 -2.97 -4.48 -4.90
N LEU A 138 -3.24 -3.21 -5.23
CA LEU A 138 -2.55 -2.02 -4.76
C LEU A 138 -3.52 -1.11 -4.01
N ARG A 139 -3.06 -0.54 -2.91
CA ARG A 139 -3.85 0.33 -2.04
C ARG A 139 -3.10 1.63 -1.73
N GLY A 140 -3.84 2.66 -1.28
CA GLY A 140 -3.32 3.88 -0.70
C GLY A 140 -3.16 5.07 -1.65
N GLY A 141 -2.92 4.86 -2.93
CA GLY A 141 -2.55 5.94 -3.85
C GLY A 141 -1.08 6.33 -3.74
N SER A 142 -0.62 7.24 -4.60
CA SER A 142 0.78 7.65 -4.64
C SER A 142 0.94 9.15 -4.77
N TRP A 143 2.17 9.63 -4.62
CA TRP A 143 2.57 11.02 -4.79
C TRP A 143 2.22 11.58 -6.19
N GLY A 144 2.23 10.74 -7.23
CA GLY A 144 1.84 11.11 -8.61
C GLY A 144 0.36 10.91 -8.89
N GLY A 145 -0.38 10.25 -7.99
CA GLY A 145 -1.80 9.96 -8.15
C GLY A 145 -2.71 11.12 -7.76
N THR A 146 -3.98 11.02 -8.15
CA THR A 146 -5.00 12.00 -7.76
C THR A 146 -5.53 11.74 -6.35
N ALA A 147 -6.15 12.74 -5.72
CA ALA A 147 -6.84 12.59 -4.43
C ALA A 147 -7.87 11.44 -4.43
N LYS A 148 -8.46 11.09 -5.58
CA LYS A 148 -9.39 9.95 -5.69
C LYS A 148 -8.69 8.63 -5.37
N GLY A 149 -7.48 8.42 -5.88
CA GLY A 149 -6.67 7.22 -5.62
C GLY A 149 -6.28 7.06 -4.15
N CYS A 150 -6.12 8.17 -3.42
CA CYS A 150 -5.76 8.16 -2.00
C CYS A 150 -6.90 7.80 -1.03
N ARG A 151 -8.13 7.57 -1.52
CA ARG A 151 -9.26 7.17 -0.66
C ARG A 151 -9.03 5.79 -0.06
N VAL A 152 -9.43 5.61 1.20
CA VAL A 152 -9.33 4.30 1.88
C VAL A 152 -10.11 3.18 1.20
N SER A 153 -11.10 3.50 0.37
CA SER A 153 -11.90 2.53 -0.40
C SER A 153 -11.41 2.33 -1.83
N TYR A 154 -10.38 3.06 -2.27
CA TYR A 154 -9.91 2.94 -3.65
C TYR A 154 -8.97 1.74 -3.78
N ILE A 155 -9.23 0.93 -4.81
CA ILE A 155 -8.46 -0.27 -5.13
C ILE A 155 -7.88 -0.07 -6.52
N ASP A 156 -6.59 -0.35 -6.64
CA ASP A 156 -5.90 -0.50 -7.91
C ASP A 156 -5.24 -1.87 -7.99
N TYR A 157 -4.66 -2.19 -9.12
CA TYR A 157 -3.99 -3.47 -9.32
C TYR A 157 -2.97 -3.37 -10.45
N ASP A 158 -1.93 -4.19 -10.36
CA ASP A 158 -0.99 -4.37 -11.46
C ASP A 158 -0.47 -5.82 -11.49
N ILE A 159 0.28 -6.15 -12.56
CA ILE A 159 0.92 -7.46 -12.69
C ILE A 159 2.04 -7.60 -11.66
N GLU A 160 2.22 -8.81 -11.13
CA GLU A 160 3.14 -9.08 -10.02
C GLU A 160 4.62 -8.82 -10.30
N ASN A 161 5.00 -8.63 -11.57
CA ASN A 161 6.37 -8.28 -11.98
C ASN A 161 6.55 -6.78 -12.28
N TYR A 162 5.45 -5.99 -12.26
CA TYR A 162 5.52 -4.56 -12.51
C TYR A 162 6.16 -3.81 -11.36
N SER A 163 6.96 -2.81 -11.68
CA SER A 163 7.55 -1.89 -10.70
C SER A 163 7.72 -0.51 -11.32
N ASP A 164 7.46 0.52 -10.54
CA ASP A 164 7.68 1.92 -10.89
C ASP A 164 7.96 2.75 -9.63
N GLU A 165 8.18 4.04 -9.82
CA GLU A 165 8.45 5.00 -8.74
C GLU A 165 7.22 5.31 -7.87
N TYR A 166 6.04 4.77 -8.22
CA TYR A 166 4.81 4.97 -7.46
C TYR A 166 4.48 3.80 -6.54
N GLY A 167 5.13 2.65 -6.71
CA GLY A 167 4.81 1.39 -6.04
C GLY A 167 5.81 0.99 -4.96
N GLY A 168 5.31 0.68 -3.77
CA GLY A 168 6.05 0.18 -2.61
C GLY A 168 5.24 -0.85 -1.84
N PHE A 169 5.54 -1.04 -0.56
CA PHE A 169 4.79 -1.97 0.30
C PHE A 169 4.99 -1.65 1.78
N ARG A 170 4.09 -2.18 2.60
CA ARG A 170 4.25 -2.28 4.05
C ARG A 170 4.10 -3.71 4.51
N LEU A 171 4.54 -4.00 5.74
CA LEU A 171 4.54 -5.34 6.30
C LEU A 171 3.53 -5.47 7.44
N VAL A 172 2.99 -6.67 7.57
CA VAL A 172 2.36 -7.18 8.78
C VAL A 172 3.32 -8.18 9.41
N MET A 173 3.52 -8.08 10.71
CA MET A 173 4.20 -9.10 11.51
C MET A 173 3.15 -9.92 12.24
N GLU A 174 3.21 -11.23 12.07
CA GLU A 174 2.32 -12.13 12.83
C GLU A 174 2.75 -12.18 14.30
N PRO A 175 1.79 -12.21 15.24
CA PRO A 175 2.13 -12.39 16.64
C PRO A 175 2.83 -13.72 16.86
N GLU A 176 3.81 -13.75 17.74
CA GLU A 176 4.42 -15.02 18.16
C GLU A 176 3.34 -15.89 18.79
N SER A 177 3.26 -17.16 18.36
CA SER A 177 2.36 -18.14 18.98
C SER A 177 2.75 -18.28 20.44
N ILE A 178 1.86 -17.87 21.34
CA ILE A 178 2.03 -18.15 22.77
C ILE A 178 2.02 -19.67 22.92
N LYS A 179 3.17 -20.25 23.24
CA LYS A 179 3.32 -21.69 23.54
C LYS A 179 2.78 -21.98 24.93
#